data_9abdca4286048e9153d6c0fb502a8b70
#
_entry.id   9abdca4286048e9153d6c0fb502a8b70
#
_cell.length_a   1.000
_cell.length_b   1.000
_cell.length_c   1.000
_cell.angle_alpha   90.00
_cell.angle_beta   90.00
_cell.angle_gamma   90.00
#
_symmetry.space_group_name_H-M   'P 1'
#
loop_
_entity.id
_entity.type
_entity.pdbx_description
1 polymer ?
#
loop_
_entity_poly.entity_id
_entity_poly.type
_entity_poly.pdbx_seq_one_letter_code
_entity_poly.pdbx_strand_id
1 'polypeptide(L)'
;MAGKSLGTLTIDLVAKVGGFVSGMDKAERASAKWSKQVQDDVAKSSAALAGIGAAAIAAGLAVGASGFQLLKSTSRQIAETDRWAKSLQLSTHELLAWQFAAEKAGVSGDQMADIFKDIGDKIGDAVLNKSGEAVDALNALGLSAEKLSKVSPDKQLLAIGESLGKISTNAEKTTILESLGNDLSKLLPLFDNNNQKLKQFIELAKDYSVAPDPSSIDDLVKVNQLFEDMEAQVAGLKIEIAAGLAKVDL
;
A
#
# COMPACT_ATOMS: atom_id res chain seq x y z
N MET A 1 1.61 -61.86 36.31
CA MET A 1 1.27 -60.45 36.10
C MET A 1 0.95 -60.27 34.62
N ALA A 2 -0.33 -60.09 34.29
CA ALA A 2 -0.78 -60.00 32.92
C ALA A 2 -0.41 -58.66 32.34
N GLY A 3 0.34 -58.66 31.24
CA GLY A 3 0.71 -57.46 30.54
C GLY A 3 -0.52 -56.71 29.99
N LYS A 4 -0.75 -55.49 30.42
CA LYS A 4 -1.72 -54.60 29.83
C LYS A 4 -1.31 -54.34 28.39
N SER A 5 -2.21 -54.67 27.51
CA SER A 5 -2.01 -54.80 26.09
C SER A 5 -1.55 -53.48 25.42
N LEU A 6 -0.47 -53.55 24.71
CA LEU A 6 -0.03 -52.56 23.71
C LEU A 6 -1.13 -52.22 22.68
N GLY A 7 -2.18 -53.07 22.58
CA GLY A 7 -3.30 -52.87 21.67
C GLY A 7 -4.19 -51.69 22.00
N THR A 8 -4.39 -51.37 23.29
CA THR A 8 -5.20 -50.22 23.69
C THR A 8 -4.49 -48.87 23.36
N LEU A 9 -3.15 -48.87 23.55
CA LEU A 9 -2.35 -47.68 23.22
C LEU A 9 -2.30 -47.44 21.71
N THR A 10 -2.25 -48.51 20.91
CA THR A 10 -2.26 -48.43 19.45
C THR A 10 -3.57 -47.92 18.89
N ILE A 11 -4.71 -48.32 19.48
CA ILE A 11 -6.05 -47.86 19.05
C ILE A 11 -6.27 -46.38 19.40
N ASP A 12 -5.84 -45.92 20.55
CA ASP A 12 -5.93 -44.53 20.96
C ASP A 12 -5.01 -43.63 20.09
N LEU A 13 -3.82 -44.10 19.76
CA LEU A 13 -2.89 -43.35 18.87
C LEU A 13 -3.46 -43.24 17.45
N VAL A 14 -4.03 -44.29 16.90
CA VAL A 14 -4.65 -44.31 15.56
C VAL A 14 -5.88 -43.40 15.51
N ALA A 15 -6.74 -43.42 16.57
CA ALA A 15 -7.89 -42.53 16.64
C ALA A 15 -7.50 -41.05 16.71
N LYS A 16 -6.44 -40.71 17.44
CA LYS A 16 -5.91 -39.35 17.54
C LYS A 16 -5.25 -38.88 16.22
N VAL A 17 -4.55 -39.77 15.52
CA VAL A 17 -3.93 -39.46 14.21
C VAL A 17 -4.99 -39.36 13.10
N GLY A 18 -6.09 -40.08 13.17
CA GLY A 18 -7.19 -40.03 12.20
C GLY A 18 -7.82 -38.61 12.09
N GLY A 19 -7.97 -37.92 13.23
CA GLY A 19 -8.40 -36.50 13.23
C GLY A 19 -7.42 -35.55 12.59
N PHE A 20 -6.13 -35.77 12.80
CA PHE A 20 -5.05 -34.98 12.17
C PHE A 20 -4.98 -35.22 10.65
N VAL A 21 -5.05 -36.49 10.22
CA VAL A 21 -5.04 -36.84 8.79
C VAL A 21 -6.25 -36.24 8.07
N SER A 22 -7.44 -36.35 8.67
CA SER A 22 -8.65 -35.75 8.08
C SER A 22 -8.60 -34.20 8.02
N GLY A 23 -7.92 -33.58 8.97
CA GLY A 23 -7.63 -32.14 8.97
C GLY A 23 -6.66 -31.73 7.86
N MET A 24 -5.60 -32.51 7.66
CA MET A 24 -4.66 -32.31 6.55
C MET A 24 -5.31 -32.51 5.19
N ASP A 25 -6.11 -33.55 5.00
CA ASP A 25 -6.86 -33.79 3.77
C ASP A 25 -7.83 -32.66 3.44
N LYS A 26 -8.46 -32.04 4.45
CA LYS A 26 -9.30 -30.85 4.26
C LYS A 26 -8.48 -29.63 3.88
N ALA A 27 -7.31 -29.43 4.50
CA ALA A 27 -6.40 -28.34 4.18
C ALA A 27 -5.82 -28.49 2.77
N GLU A 28 -5.47 -29.70 2.36
CA GLU A 28 -4.96 -30.01 1.03
C GLU A 28 -6.02 -29.78 -0.04
N ARG A 29 -7.27 -30.25 0.19
CA ARG A 29 -8.41 -29.98 -0.71
C ARG A 29 -8.79 -28.52 -0.78
N ALA A 30 -8.73 -27.79 0.34
CA ALA A 30 -8.98 -26.35 0.36
C ALA A 30 -7.89 -25.60 -0.40
N SER A 31 -6.62 -25.99 -0.24
CA SER A 31 -5.48 -25.45 -0.96
C SER A 31 -5.55 -25.73 -2.48
N ALA A 32 -5.92 -26.96 -2.87
CA ALA A 32 -6.08 -27.34 -4.27
C ALA A 32 -7.27 -26.64 -4.94
N LYS A 33 -8.41 -26.56 -4.24
CA LYS A 33 -9.59 -25.83 -4.71
C LYS A 33 -9.30 -24.35 -4.87
N TRP A 34 -8.56 -23.78 -3.96
CA TRP A 34 -8.14 -22.41 -3.98
C TRP A 34 -7.15 -22.14 -5.12
N SER A 35 -6.10 -22.97 -5.29
CA SER A 35 -5.14 -22.84 -6.39
C SER A 35 -5.86 -22.85 -7.74
N LYS A 36 -6.89 -23.69 -7.91
CA LYS A 36 -7.71 -23.73 -9.10
C LYS A 36 -8.56 -22.46 -9.25
N GLN A 37 -9.14 -21.96 -8.17
CA GLN A 37 -9.96 -20.75 -8.18
C GLN A 37 -9.12 -19.51 -8.51
N VAL A 38 -7.91 -19.39 -7.96
CA VAL A 38 -6.95 -18.33 -8.31
C VAL A 38 -6.55 -18.44 -9.78
N GLN A 39 -6.28 -19.64 -10.29
CA GLN A 39 -5.99 -19.84 -11.72
C GLN A 39 -7.17 -19.43 -12.60
N ASP A 40 -8.40 -19.79 -12.23
CA ASP A 40 -9.61 -19.44 -12.97
C ASP A 40 -9.92 -17.93 -12.89
N ASP A 41 -9.71 -17.29 -11.75
CA ASP A 41 -9.95 -15.86 -11.56
C ASP A 41 -8.84 -15.01 -12.21
N VAL A 42 -7.60 -15.47 -12.18
CA VAL A 42 -6.48 -14.87 -12.94
C VAL A 42 -6.69 -15.06 -14.45
N ALA A 43 -7.18 -16.21 -14.90
CA ALA A 43 -7.50 -16.41 -16.31
C ALA A 43 -8.65 -15.52 -16.78
N LYS A 44 -9.65 -15.23 -15.93
CA LYS A 44 -10.74 -14.29 -16.23
C LYS A 44 -10.28 -12.83 -16.16
N SER A 45 -9.34 -12.52 -15.27
CA SER A 45 -8.75 -11.18 -15.10
C SER A 45 -7.62 -10.91 -16.10
N SER A 46 -7.07 -11.94 -16.74
CA SER A 46 -5.93 -11.82 -17.68
C SER A 46 -6.23 -10.91 -18.88
N ALA A 47 -7.49 -10.80 -19.30
CA ALA A 47 -7.91 -9.84 -20.32
C ALA A 47 -7.87 -8.39 -19.83
N ALA A 48 -8.05 -8.15 -18.51
CA ALA A 48 -7.99 -6.84 -17.87
C ALA A 48 -6.55 -6.46 -17.46
N LEU A 49 -5.70 -7.46 -17.21
CA LEU A 49 -4.29 -7.31 -16.83
C LEU A 49 -3.35 -7.08 -18.03
N ALA A 50 -3.88 -7.05 -19.26
CA ALA A 50 -3.09 -6.87 -20.49
C ALA A 50 -2.34 -5.52 -20.57
N GLY A 51 -2.63 -4.58 -19.67
CA GLY A 51 -1.98 -3.24 -19.60
C GLY A 51 -0.72 -3.16 -18.73
N ILE A 52 -0.62 -3.98 -17.66
CA ILE A 52 0.62 -4.10 -16.88
C ILE A 52 1.11 -5.52 -16.98
N GLY A 53 1.83 -5.85 -18.05
CA GLY A 53 2.50 -7.12 -18.04
C GLY A 53 1.61 -8.26 -17.52
N ALA A 54 0.43 -8.48 -18.12
CA ALA A 54 -0.25 -9.78 -18.03
C ALA A 54 0.77 -10.88 -18.31
N ALA A 55 1.79 -10.57 -19.14
CA ALA A 55 3.02 -11.35 -19.23
C ALA A 55 3.77 -11.47 -17.90
N ALA A 56 3.83 -10.43 -17.05
CA ALA A 56 4.54 -10.52 -15.77
C ALA A 56 3.74 -11.29 -14.72
N ILE A 57 2.41 -11.17 -14.71
CA ILE A 57 1.55 -11.95 -13.80
C ILE A 57 1.45 -13.40 -14.28
N ALA A 58 1.23 -13.64 -15.58
CA ALA A 58 1.24 -14.99 -16.15
C ALA A 58 2.64 -15.62 -16.05
N ALA A 59 3.72 -14.86 -16.27
CA ALA A 59 5.08 -15.30 -16.03
C ALA A 59 5.35 -15.52 -14.54
N GLY A 60 4.82 -14.67 -13.65
CA GLY A 60 4.93 -14.82 -12.21
C GLY A 60 4.29 -16.11 -11.69
N LEU A 61 3.12 -16.47 -12.21
CA LEU A 61 2.46 -17.73 -11.90
C LEU A 61 3.13 -18.93 -12.60
N ALA A 62 3.69 -18.73 -13.79
CA ALA A 62 4.44 -19.75 -14.52
C ALA A 62 5.85 -19.99 -13.94
N VAL A 63 6.42 -19.00 -13.26
CA VAL A 63 7.75 -19.07 -12.60
C VAL A 63 7.69 -19.68 -11.19
N GLY A 64 6.51 -20.12 -10.72
CA GLY A 64 6.35 -20.82 -9.44
C GLY A 64 6.40 -19.89 -8.23
N ALA A 65 7.03 -20.36 -7.14
CA ALA A 65 7.00 -19.68 -5.83
C ALA A 65 7.49 -18.22 -5.84
N SER A 66 8.48 -17.90 -6.67
CA SER A 66 9.04 -16.54 -6.77
C SER A 66 8.07 -15.54 -7.43
N GLY A 67 7.35 -15.95 -8.46
CA GLY A 67 6.36 -15.10 -9.11
C GLY A 67 5.14 -14.87 -8.24
N PHE A 68 4.72 -15.88 -7.49
CA PHE A 68 3.66 -15.75 -6.49
C PHE A 68 4.04 -14.74 -5.40
N GLN A 69 5.28 -14.81 -4.90
CA GLN A 69 5.78 -13.88 -3.90
C GLN A 69 5.87 -12.44 -4.43
N LEU A 70 6.31 -12.28 -5.68
CA LEU A 70 6.35 -10.97 -6.35
C LEU A 70 4.94 -10.39 -6.47
N LEU A 71 3.97 -11.16 -6.97
CA LEU A 71 2.59 -10.72 -7.12
C LEU A 71 1.98 -10.33 -5.76
N LYS A 72 2.22 -11.13 -4.72
CA LYS A 72 1.76 -10.86 -3.36
C LYS A 72 2.36 -9.58 -2.79
N SER A 73 3.66 -9.37 -2.93
CA SER A 73 4.33 -8.15 -2.43
C SER A 73 3.88 -6.90 -3.18
N THR A 74 3.78 -6.98 -4.51
CA THR A 74 3.35 -5.84 -5.34
C THR A 74 1.90 -5.49 -5.09
N SER A 75 0.99 -6.47 -5.05
CA SER A 75 -0.42 -6.22 -4.78
C SER A 75 -0.65 -5.63 -3.38
N ARG A 76 0.11 -6.08 -2.37
CA ARG A 76 0.07 -5.51 -1.02
C ARG A 76 0.52 -4.05 -1.02
N GLN A 77 1.65 -3.74 -1.64
CA GLN A 77 2.16 -2.37 -1.73
C GLN A 77 1.15 -1.44 -2.43
N ILE A 78 0.58 -1.85 -3.56
CA ILE A 78 -0.45 -1.08 -4.26
C ILE A 78 -1.69 -0.88 -3.40
N ALA A 79 -2.16 -1.92 -2.69
CA ALA A 79 -3.32 -1.82 -1.82
C ALA A 79 -3.07 -0.90 -0.60
N GLU A 80 -1.86 -0.87 -0.06
CA GLU A 80 -1.46 0.06 1.00
C GLU A 80 -1.48 1.50 0.47
N THR A 81 -0.89 1.75 -0.69
CA THR A 81 -0.92 3.06 -1.34
C THR A 81 -2.35 3.49 -1.70
N ASP A 82 -3.20 2.56 -2.13
CA ASP A 82 -4.62 2.83 -2.41
C ASP A 82 -5.39 3.26 -1.15
N ARG A 83 -5.15 2.63 0.00
CA ARG A 83 -5.73 3.06 1.28
C ARG A 83 -5.29 4.48 1.65
N TRP A 84 -4.00 4.80 1.50
CA TRP A 84 -3.47 6.15 1.71
C TRP A 84 -4.09 7.17 0.74
N ALA A 85 -4.10 6.86 -0.55
CA ALA A 85 -4.67 7.73 -1.58
C ALA A 85 -6.13 8.09 -1.28
N LYS A 86 -6.95 7.09 -0.91
CA LYS A 86 -8.34 7.29 -0.51
C LYS A 86 -8.48 8.20 0.72
N SER A 87 -7.63 8.02 1.73
CA SER A 87 -7.63 8.89 2.93
C SER A 87 -7.24 10.33 2.62
N LEU A 88 -6.38 10.52 1.63
CA LEU A 88 -5.90 11.82 1.16
C LEU A 88 -6.79 12.43 0.06
N GLN A 89 -7.84 11.73 -0.38
CA GLN A 89 -8.69 12.13 -1.51
C GLN A 89 -7.90 12.33 -2.82
N LEU A 90 -6.86 11.51 -3.01
CA LEU A 90 -6.07 11.40 -4.23
C LEU A 90 -6.40 10.10 -4.97
N SER A 91 -6.11 10.05 -6.27
CA SER A 91 -6.04 8.77 -6.96
C SER A 91 -4.75 8.03 -6.58
N THR A 92 -4.82 6.71 -6.55
CA THR A 92 -3.65 5.86 -6.27
C THR A 92 -2.56 6.07 -7.31
N HIS A 93 -2.96 6.27 -8.57
CA HIS A 93 -2.05 6.60 -9.67
C HIS A 93 -1.26 7.90 -9.40
N GLU A 94 -1.94 8.96 -8.95
CA GLU A 94 -1.29 10.22 -8.60
C GLU A 94 -0.36 10.06 -7.41
N LEU A 95 -0.81 9.39 -6.34
CA LEU A 95 0.03 9.18 -5.17
C LEU A 95 1.30 8.39 -5.50
N LEU A 96 1.20 7.32 -6.31
CA LEU A 96 2.36 6.56 -6.78
C LEU A 96 3.35 7.43 -7.58
N ALA A 97 2.84 8.30 -8.46
CA ALA A 97 3.69 9.20 -9.23
C ALA A 97 4.41 10.22 -8.34
N TRP A 98 3.74 10.73 -7.31
CA TRP A 98 4.34 11.62 -6.33
C TRP A 98 5.36 10.92 -5.43
N GLN A 99 5.08 9.69 -4.98
CA GLN A 99 6.02 8.86 -4.23
C GLN A 99 7.31 8.63 -5.02
N PHE A 100 7.20 8.28 -6.30
CA PHE A 100 8.35 8.13 -7.19
C PHE A 100 9.15 9.44 -7.32
N ALA A 101 8.48 10.58 -7.49
CA ALA A 101 9.16 11.87 -7.57
C ALA A 101 9.86 12.23 -6.25
N ALA A 102 9.24 11.96 -5.10
CA ALA A 102 9.79 12.21 -3.77
C ALA A 102 11.03 11.36 -3.48
N GLU A 103 11.06 10.10 -3.94
CA GLU A 103 12.24 9.22 -3.84
C GLU A 103 13.47 9.80 -4.54
N LYS A 104 13.30 10.58 -5.62
CA LYS A 104 14.40 11.28 -6.29
C LYS A 104 15.00 12.41 -5.44
N ALA A 105 14.28 12.87 -4.42
CA ALA A 105 14.77 13.82 -3.41
C ALA A 105 15.20 13.11 -2.10
N GLY A 106 15.17 11.78 -2.05
CA GLY A 106 15.51 11.01 -0.86
C GLY A 106 14.39 10.92 0.18
N VAL A 107 13.14 11.18 -0.21
CA VAL A 107 11.95 11.04 0.63
C VAL A 107 11.26 9.73 0.26
N SER A 108 11.00 8.87 1.23
CA SER A 108 10.32 7.59 0.98
C SER A 108 8.85 7.77 0.59
N GLY A 109 8.26 6.75 -0.03
CA GLY A 109 6.84 6.78 -0.40
C GLY A 109 5.91 7.02 0.79
N ASP A 110 6.18 6.41 1.94
CA ASP A 110 5.40 6.61 3.17
C ASP A 110 5.53 8.03 3.70
N GLN A 111 6.76 8.58 3.73
CA GLN A 111 6.98 9.98 4.11
C GLN A 111 6.25 10.95 3.16
N MET A 112 6.12 10.62 1.88
CA MET A 112 5.35 11.47 0.95
C MET A 112 3.87 11.50 1.29
N ALA A 113 3.28 10.37 1.71
CA ALA A 113 1.90 10.31 2.17
C ALA A 113 1.70 11.13 3.47
N ASP A 114 2.65 11.04 4.40
CA ASP A 114 2.65 11.85 5.63
C ASP A 114 2.76 13.36 5.32
N ILE A 115 3.62 13.75 4.38
CA ILE A 115 3.75 15.15 3.93
C ILE A 115 2.41 15.67 3.39
N PHE A 116 1.70 14.91 2.57
CA PHE A 116 0.38 15.30 2.07
C PHE A 116 -0.63 15.47 3.20
N LYS A 117 -0.62 14.57 4.18
CA LYS A 117 -1.48 14.65 5.36
C LYS A 117 -1.17 15.90 6.18
N ASP A 118 0.10 16.14 6.49
CA ASP A 118 0.54 17.30 7.28
C ASP A 118 0.15 18.61 6.63
N ILE A 119 0.35 18.75 5.31
CA ILE A 119 -0.09 19.94 4.55
C ILE A 119 -1.60 20.13 4.69
N GLY A 120 -2.39 19.07 4.51
CA GLY A 120 -3.84 19.13 4.66
C GLY A 120 -4.27 19.57 6.06
N ASP A 121 -3.66 19.01 7.09
CA ASP A 121 -3.91 19.36 8.50
C ASP A 121 -3.54 20.82 8.80
N LYS A 122 -2.36 21.28 8.33
CA LYS A 122 -1.90 22.68 8.51
C LYS A 122 -2.76 23.69 7.76
N ILE A 123 -3.19 23.38 6.53
CA ILE A 123 -4.11 24.23 5.78
C ILE A 123 -5.48 24.26 6.47
N GLY A 124 -5.97 23.11 6.95
CA GLY A 124 -7.24 23.04 7.70
C GLY A 124 -7.19 23.87 8.98
N ASP A 125 -6.11 23.77 9.76
CA ASP A 125 -5.87 24.58 10.95
C ASP A 125 -5.85 26.08 10.62
N ALA A 126 -5.13 26.47 9.56
CA ALA A 126 -5.05 27.86 9.12
C ALA A 126 -6.44 28.44 8.73
N VAL A 127 -7.32 27.63 8.14
CA VAL A 127 -8.71 28.05 7.82
C VAL A 127 -9.53 28.24 9.08
N LEU A 128 -9.40 27.33 10.06
CA LEU A 128 -10.19 27.35 11.29
C LEU A 128 -9.74 28.43 12.26
N ASN A 129 -8.45 28.51 12.53
CA ASN A 129 -7.89 29.37 13.58
C ASN A 129 -7.46 30.74 13.07
N LYS A 130 -7.20 30.90 11.79
CA LYS A 130 -6.78 32.17 11.14
C LYS A 130 -5.57 32.83 11.76
N SER A 131 -4.73 32.05 12.40
CA SER A 131 -3.51 32.48 13.09
C SER A 131 -2.52 31.33 13.21
N GLY A 132 -1.25 31.62 13.49
CA GLY A 132 -0.19 30.64 13.70
C GLY A 132 0.73 30.48 12.50
N GLU A 133 1.76 29.64 12.67
CA GLU A 133 2.87 29.51 11.74
C GLU A 133 2.45 29.16 10.31
N ALA A 134 1.42 28.31 10.16
CA ALA A 134 0.91 27.93 8.84
C ALA A 134 0.26 29.14 8.12
N VAL A 135 -0.48 29.99 8.84
CA VAL A 135 -1.07 31.22 8.28
C VAL A 135 0.02 32.17 7.84
N ASP A 136 1.05 32.37 8.68
CA ASP A 136 2.17 33.26 8.37
C ASP A 136 2.96 32.76 7.15
N ALA A 137 3.20 31.44 7.07
CA ALA A 137 3.86 30.81 5.94
C ALA A 137 3.06 30.96 4.65
N LEU A 138 1.73 30.70 4.67
CA LEU A 138 0.87 30.89 3.51
C LEU A 138 0.81 32.35 3.06
N ASN A 139 0.73 33.29 4.01
CA ASN A 139 0.77 34.73 3.71
C ASN A 139 2.09 35.14 3.07
N ALA A 140 3.24 34.64 3.54
CA ALA A 140 4.56 34.89 2.95
C ALA A 140 4.63 34.37 1.51
N LEU A 141 3.96 33.27 1.20
CA LEU A 141 3.83 32.74 -0.15
C LEU A 141 2.79 33.46 -1.01
N GLY A 142 1.94 34.31 -0.42
CA GLY A 142 0.81 34.96 -1.09
C GLY A 142 -0.32 33.99 -1.42
N LEU A 143 -0.49 32.92 -0.65
CA LEU A 143 -1.50 31.88 -0.82
C LEU A 143 -2.63 32.04 0.20
N SER A 144 -3.85 31.73 -0.21
CA SER A 144 -5.03 31.73 0.68
C SER A 144 -5.31 30.31 1.18
N ALA A 145 -5.36 30.14 2.50
CA ALA A 145 -5.72 28.86 3.12
C ALA A 145 -7.12 28.39 2.66
N GLU A 146 -8.10 29.30 2.59
CA GLU A 146 -9.47 28.99 2.16
C GLU A 146 -9.56 28.52 0.70
N LYS A 147 -8.67 29.00 -0.18
CA LYS A 147 -8.60 28.53 -1.58
C LYS A 147 -7.91 27.19 -1.66
N LEU A 148 -6.81 27.02 -0.92
CA LEU A 148 -6.06 25.78 -0.90
C LEU A 148 -6.88 24.63 -0.29
N SER A 149 -7.67 24.88 0.75
CA SER A 149 -8.49 23.83 1.37
C SER A 149 -9.55 23.22 0.44
N LYS A 150 -9.81 23.84 -0.71
CA LYS A 150 -10.80 23.37 -1.70
C LYS A 150 -10.19 22.57 -2.86
N VAL A 151 -8.90 22.42 -2.87
CA VAL A 151 -8.18 21.65 -3.91
C VAL A 151 -7.49 20.45 -3.31
N SER A 152 -7.19 19.46 -4.13
CA SER A 152 -6.53 18.22 -3.72
C SER A 152 -5.10 18.48 -3.21
N PRO A 153 -4.56 17.61 -2.32
CA PRO A 153 -3.23 17.78 -1.71
C PRO A 153 -2.09 17.95 -2.71
N ASP A 154 -2.15 17.27 -3.84
CA ASP A 154 -1.17 17.42 -4.93
C ASP A 154 -1.16 18.84 -5.50
N LYS A 155 -2.34 19.43 -5.69
CA LYS A 155 -2.48 20.83 -6.14
C LYS A 155 -2.07 21.84 -5.09
N GLN A 156 -2.34 21.53 -3.80
CA GLN A 156 -1.85 22.33 -2.67
C GLN A 156 -0.32 22.41 -2.72
N LEU A 157 0.33 21.27 -2.84
CA LEU A 157 1.79 21.18 -2.84
C LEU A 157 2.42 21.83 -4.09
N LEU A 158 1.79 21.67 -5.26
CA LEU A 158 2.23 22.36 -6.48
C LEU A 158 2.16 23.89 -6.32
N ALA A 159 1.06 24.41 -5.76
CA ALA A 159 0.89 25.85 -5.53
C ALA A 159 1.93 26.41 -4.53
N ILE A 160 2.21 25.65 -3.47
CA ILE A 160 3.25 25.97 -2.49
C ILE A 160 4.61 26.03 -3.20
N GLY A 161 5.00 24.99 -3.94
CA GLY A 161 6.27 24.93 -4.66
C GLY A 161 6.46 26.04 -5.70
N GLU A 162 5.40 26.37 -6.46
CA GLU A 162 5.43 27.50 -7.42
C GLU A 162 5.63 28.85 -6.71
N SER A 163 5.00 29.03 -5.55
CA SER A 163 5.11 30.28 -4.79
C SER A 163 6.47 30.46 -4.13
N LEU A 164 7.19 29.37 -3.82
CA LEU A 164 8.55 29.41 -3.29
C LEU A 164 9.56 30.10 -4.24
N GLY A 165 9.26 30.15 -5.54
CA GLY A 165 10.07 30.90 -6.51
C GLY A 165 10.18 32.39 -6.22
N LYS A 166 9.26 32.96 -5.42
CA LYS A 166 9.24 34.37 -5.01
C LYS A 166 10.10 34.64 -3.76
N ILE A 167 10.48 33.59 -3.04
CA ILE A 167 11.27 33.68 -1.81
C ILE A 167 12.76 33.66 -2.17
N SER A 168 13.51 34.62 -1.59
CA SER A 168 14.86 34.89 -2.03
C SER A 168 15.90 33.90 -1.51
N THR A 169 15.76 33.44 -0.26
CA THR A 169 16.78 32.61 0.38
C THR A 169 16.31 31.20 0.67
N ASN A 170 17.23 30.23 0.61
CA ASN A 170 16.91 28.86 0.98
C ASN A 170 16.53 28.72 2.47
N ALA A 171 17.08 29.54 3.35
CA ALA A 171 16.73 29.54 4.76
C ALA A 171 15.25 29.90 4.98
N GLU A 172 14.77 30.96 4.32
CA GLU A 172 13.36 31.36 4.37
C GLU A 172 12.46 30.28 3.76
N LYS A 173 12.83 29.71 2.60
CA LYS A 173 12.10 28.61 1.97
C LYS A 173 11.97 27.42 2.92
N THR A 174 13.06 27.02 3.58
CA THR A 174 13.06 25.92 4.54
C THR A 174 12.12 26.20 5.71
N THR A 175 12.21 27.39 6.32
CA THR A 175 11.34 27.78 7.45
C THR A 175 9.87 27.76 7.05
N ILE A 176 9.53 28.31 5.87
CA ILE A 176 8.15 28.29 5.35
C ILE A 176 7.66 26.85 5.16
N LEU A 177 8.47 25.98 4.56
CA LEU A 177 8.09 24.59 4.32
C LEU A 177 7.90 23.82 5.63
N GLU A 178 8.80 23.97 6.61
CA GLU A 178 8.67 23.33 7.92
C GLU A 178 7.43 23.81 8.70
N SER A 179 7.01 25.06 8.49
CA SER A 179 5.75 25.58 9.09
C SER A 179 4.49 24.96 8.44
N LEU A 180 4.59 24.42 7.23
CA LEU A 180 3.49 23.84 6.47
C LEU A 180 3.45 22.30 6.55
N GLY A 181 4.52 21.65 7.02
CA GLY A 181 4.54 20.20 7.17
C GLY A 181 5.91 19.69 7.57
N ASN A 182 5.93 18.67 8.40
CA ASN A 182 7.16 17.99 8.77
C ASN A 182 7.81 17.38 7.53
N ASP A 183 9.14 17.44 7.46
CA ASP A 183 9.91 16.89 6.34
C ASP A 183 9.63 17.51 4.95
N LEU A 184 8.73 18.50 4.85
CA LEU A 184 8.39 19.14 3.58
C LEU A 184 9.59 19.86 2.96
N SER A 185 10.50 20.36 3.77
CA SER A 185 11.75 20.98 3.33
C SER A 185 12.66 20.02 2.55
N LYS A 186 12.56 18.72 2.75
CA LYS A 186 13.31 17.72 1.98
C LYS A 186 12.96 17.72 0.49
N LEU A 187 11.75 18.17 0.14
CA LEU A 187 11.31 18.29 -1.25
C LEU A 187 11.80 19.57 -1.95
N LEU A 188 12.48 20.48 -1.22
CA LEU A 188 12.96 21.75 -1.76
C LEU A 188 13.71 21.61 -3.10
N PRO A 189 14.60 20.61 -3.32
CA PRO A 189 15.28 20.44 -4.60
C PRO A 189 14.36 20.14 -5.79
N LEU A 190 13.12 19.70 -5.54
CA LEU A 190 12.13 19.40 -6.59
C LEU A 190 11.33 20.65 -7.00
N PHE A 191 11.29 21.68 -6.14
CA PHE A 191 10.51 22.90 -6.37
C PHE A 191 11.24 23.95 -7.21
N ASP A 192 12.52 23.72 -7.54
CA ASP A 192 13.29 24.62 -8.39
C ASP A 192 12.62 24.83 -9.76
N ASN A 193 12.78 26.04 -10.31
CA ASN A 193 12.23 26.44 -11.63
C ASN A 193 10.73 26.12 -11.77
N ASN A 194 9.90 26.58 -10.82
CA ASN A 194 8.45 26.37 -10.82
C ASN A 194 8.04 24.89 -10.89
N ASN A 195 8.63 24.07 -10.04
CA ASN A 195 8.38 22.65 -9.95
C ASN A 195 8.78 21.85 -11.20
N GLN A 196 9.67 22.34 -12.03
CA GLN A 196 9.99 21.69 -13.31
C GLN A 196 10.52 20.27 -13.10
N LYS A 197 11.45 20.08 -12.16
CA LYS A 197 11.98 18.74 -11.84
C LYS A 197 10.88 17.80 -11.31
N LEU A 198 10.04 18.31 -10.42
CA LEU A 198 8.94 17.56 -9.86
C LEU A 198 7.99 17.09 -10.98
N LYS A 199 7.56 17.99 -11.86
CA LYS A 199 6.70 17.66 -13.00
C LYS A 199 7.34 16.63 -13.92
N GLN A 200 8.65 16.74 -14.20
CA GLN A 200 9.39 15.74 -14.98
C GLN A 200 9.40 14.37 -14.34
N PHE A 201 9.63 14.27 -13.02
CA PHE A 201 9.63 12.97 -12.35
C PHE A 201 8.23 12.35 -12.25
N ILE A 202 7.17 13.15 -12.09
CA ILE A 202 5.79 12.68 -12.14
C ILE A 202 5.46 12.09 -13.53
N GLU A 203 5.88 12.74 -14.61
CA GLU A 203 5.69 12.18 -15.96
C GLU A 203 6.54 10.91 -16.19
N LEU A 204 7.79 10.90 -15.72
CA LEU A 204 8.63 9.69 -15.79
C LEU A 204 8.03 8.51 -15.03
N ALA A 205 7.35 8.75 -13.91
CA ALA A 205 6.66 7.69 -13.18
C ALA A 205 5.58 7.01 -14.02
N LYS A 206 4.87 7.79 -14.83
CA LYS A 206 3.86 7.29 -15.78
C LYS A 206 4.52 6.53 -16.93
N ASP A 207 5.56 7.11 -17.53
CA ASP A 207 6.30 6.49 -18.65
C ASP A 207 6.93 5.15 -18.24
N TYR A 208 7.42 5.04 -17.03
CA TYR A 208 8.00 3.80 -16.50
C TYR A 208 6.97 2.83 -15.93
N SER A 209 5.68 3.17 -16.00
CA SER A 209 4.58 2.38 -15.41
C SER A 209 4.75 2.13 -13.90
N VAL A 210 5.48 3.00 -13.19
CA VAL A 210 5.57 2.99 -11.72
C VAL A 210 4.23 3.44 -11.13
N ALA A 211 3.56 4.36 -11.82
CA ALA A 211 2.18 4.74 -11.57
C ALA A 211 1.31 4.12 -12.69
N PRO A 212 0.82 2.88 -12.50
CA PRO A 212 0.06 2.19 -13.51
C PRO A 212 -1.33 2.78 -13.69
N ASP A 213 -2.01 2.41 -14.78
CA ASP A 213 -3.35 2.89 -15.05
C ASP A 213 -4.36 2.44 -13.96
N PRO A 214 -5.47 3.17 -13.77
CA PRO A 214 -6.43 2.88 -12.71
C PRO A 214 -7.01 1.47 -12.74
N SER A 215 -7.24 0.89 -13.92
CA SER A 215 -7.81 -0.47 -14.03
C SER A 215 -6.86 -1.52 -13.49
N SER A 216 -5.59 -1.34 -13.75
CA SER A 216 -4.53 -2.20 -13.26
C SER A 216 -4.33 -2.08 -11.74
N ILE A 217 -4.47 -0.89 -11.20
CA ILE A 217 -4.47 -0.65 -9.75
C ILE A 217 -5.64 -1.40 -9.10
N ASP A 218 -6.85 -1.26 -9.64
CA ASP A 218 -8.05 -1.93 -9.14
C ASP A 218 -7.89 -3.46 -9.13
N ASP A 219 -7.29 -4.02 -10.15
CA ASP A 219 -7.05 -5.46 -10.24
C ASP A 219 -6.00 -5.93 -9.22
N LEU A 220 -4.93 -5.16 -9.00
CA LEU A 220 -3.94 -5.47 -7.96
C LEU A 220 -4.54 -5.35 -6.54
N VAL A 221 -5.42 -4.38 -6.29
CA VAL A 221 -6.14 -4.25 -5.02
C VAL A 221 -7.04 -5.47 -4.79
N LYS A 222 -7.77 -5.94 -5.80
CA LYS A 222 -8.58 -7.18 -5.71
C LYS A 222 -7.71 -8.41 -5.44
N VAL A 223 -6.57 -8.51 -6.12
CA VAL A 223 -5.60 -9.60 -5.87
C VAL A 223 -5.11 -9.58 -4.44
N ASN A 224 -4.79 -8.40 -3.88
CA ASN A 224 -4.42 -8.30 -2.48
C ASN A 224 -5.54 -8.74 -1.53
N GLN A 225 -6.79 -8.37 -1.79
CA GLN A 225 -7.94 -8.83 -1.00
C GLN A 225 -8.06 -10.35 -0.99
N LEU A 226 -7.86 -11.00 -2.14
CA LEU A 226 -7.82 -12.46 -2.23
C LEU A 226 -6.71 -13.07 -1.35
N PHE A 227 -5.52 -12.45 -1.31
CA PHE A 227 -4.43 -12.90 -0.43
C PHE A 227 -4.78 -12.71 1.04
N GLU A 228 -5.35 -11.58 1.43
CA GLU A 228 -5.78 -11.30 2.80
C GLU A 228 -6.85 -12.30 3.27
N ASP A 229 -7.85 -12.59 2.43
CA ASP A 229 -8.90 -13.58 2.72
C ASP A 229 -8.33 -14.98 2.91
N MET A 230 -7.34 -15.36 2.12
CA MET A 230 -6.64 -16.63 2.27
C MET A 230 -5.85 -16.71 3.58
N GLU A 231 -5.07 -15.67 3.89
CA GLU A 231 -4.31 -15.63 5.13
C GLU A 231 -5.24 -15.74 6.34
N ALA A 232 -6.41 -15.09 6.30
CA ALA A 232 -7.44 -15.19 7.32
C ALA A 232 -8.00 -16.62 7.43
N GLN A 233 -8.31 -17.27 6.30
CA GLN A 233 -8.80 -18.66 6.29
C GLN A 233 -7.75 -19.64 6.85
N VAL A 234 -6.48 -19.50 6.45
CA VAL A 234 -5.37 -20.30 6.96
C VAL A 234 -5.16 -20.06 8.46
N ALA A 235 -5.25 -18.82 8.91
CA ALA A 235 -5.16 -18.47 10.33
C ALA A 235 -6.29 -19.09 11.14
N GLY A 236 -7.54 -19.03 10.65
CA GLY A 236 -8.70 -19.68 11.24
C GLY A 236 -8.52 -21.19 11.36
N LEU A 237 -8.04 -21.83 10.30
CA LEU A 237 -7.78 -23.27 10.31
C LEU A 237 -6.68 -23.66 11.32
N LYS A 238 -5.62 -22.86 11.44
CA LYS A 238 -4.56 -23.08 12.46
C LYS A 238 -5.12 -22.99 13.88
N ILE A 239 -6.03 -22.03 14.15
CA ILE A 239 -6.69 -21.88 15.46
C ILE A 239 -7.57 -23.10 15.74
N GLU A 240 -8.36 -23.58 14.77
CA GLU A 240 -9.19 -24.77 14.94
C GLU A 240 -8.37 -26.04 15.23
N ILE A 241 -7.26 -26.21 14.52
CA ILE A 241 -6.31 -27.33 14.76
C ILE A 241 -5.73 -27.23 16.16
N ALA A 242 -5.23 -26.05 16.55
CA ALA A 242 -4.66 -25.84 17.88
C ALA A 242 -5.70 -26.05 19.01
N ALA A 243 -6.93 -25.56 18.84
CA ALA A 243 -8.01 -25.79 19.78
C ALA A 243 -8.43 -27.27 19.87
N GLY A 244 -8.39 -27.99 18.74
CA GLY A 244 -8.60 -29.44 18.70
C GLY A 244 -7.53 -30.20 19.45
N LEU A 245 -6.26 -29.82 19.27
CA LEU A 245 -5.13 -30.43 19.98
C LEU A 245 -5.14 -30.14 21.49
N ALA A 246 -5.51 -28.94 21.88
CA ALA A 246 -5.59 -28.53 23.29
C ALA A 246 -6.68 -29.30 24.09
N LYS A 247 -7.67 -29.87 23.41
CA LYS A 247 -8.73 -30.72 24.02
C LYS A 247 -8.32 -32.18 24.14
N VAL A 248 -7.16 -32.54 23.62
CA VAL A 248 -6.62 -33.88 23.79
C VAL A 248 -5.88 -33.93 25.12
N ASP A 249 -6.53 -34.50 26.17
CA ASP A 249 -5.85 -34.80 27.43
C ASP A 249 -4.64 -35.70 27.16
N LEU A 250 -3.44 -35.24 27.53
CA LEU A 250 -2.19 -35.99 27.48
C LEU A 250 -2.13 -37.01 28.61
#